data_ab687fdb2a60f9985ef01485b6aeaed7
#
_entry.id   ab687fdb2a60f9985ef01485b6aeaed7
#
_cell.length_a   1.000
_cell.length_b   1.000
_cell.length_c   1.000
_cell.angle_alpha   90.00
_cell.angle_beta   90.00
_cell.angle_gamma   90.00
#
_symmetry.space_group_name_H-M   'P 1'
#
loop_
_entity.id
_entity.type
_entity.pdbx_description
1 polymer ?
#
loop_
_entity_poly.entity_id
_entity_poly.type
_entity_poly.pdbx_seq_one_letter_code
_entity_poly.pdbx_strand_id
1 'polypeptide(L)'
;MKGPPAGDMGFRGVLLAVENVSLAFGGVQALNDVSFDISKGEIRAIIGPNGAGKTSMLNVINGFYQPNSGRLVFKGEPHAAMRPYEAAQGGIARTFQNLALFRGMTVLDNIMAGRALKMQRGLFWQLIRHGPALKEEVEHRRRVEDIIEFLEIAAIRKIQVGRLAYGLQKRVELGRALAMEPDLLLLDEPMAGMNLEEKEDMSRFILDVNREYGMTIALIEHDMGVVMDLSDRVVVLDYGQKIADAAPDEVKCDKNVIRAYLGEPHGTSA
;
A
#
# COMPACT_ATOMS: atom_id res chain seq x y z
N MET A 1 0.87 20.17 8.23
CA MET A 1 0.26 20.00 6.88
C MET A 1 -1.09 20.68 6.91
N LYS A 2 -1.44 21.53 5.94
CA LYS A 2 -2.82 22.03 5.80
C LYS A 2 -3.55 20.98 4.97
N GLY A 3 -4.49 20.25 5.59
CA GLY A 3 -5.38 19.35 4.89
C GLY A 3 -6.31 20.14 3.95
N PRO A 4 -6.79 19.54 2.86
CA PRO A 4 -7.84 20.12 2.05
C PRO A 4 -9.14 20.21 2.85
N PRO A 5 -10.03 21.18 2.56
CA PRO A 5 -11.29 21.32 3.26
C PRO A 5 -12.17 20.07 3.05
N ALA A 6 -12.75 19.57 4.12
CA ALA A 6 -13.74 18.50 4.09
C ALA A 6 -14.98 18.99 3.30
N GLY A 7 -15.17 18.44 2.13
CA GLY A 7 -16.35 18.76 1.29
C GLY A 7 -16.06 18.47 -0.18
N ASP A 8 -16.34 17.31 -0.58
CA ASP A 8 -16.65 16.75 -1.89
C ASP A 8 -15.94 15.41 -2.11
N MET A 9 -16.60 14.31 -1.68
CA MET A 9 -16.11 12.94 -1.95
C MET A 9 -16.52 12.50 -3.37
N GLY A 10 -16.16 13.32 -4.37
CA GLY A 10 -16.17 12.90 -5.76
C GLY A 10 -14.75 12.44 -6.13
N PHE A 11 -14.57 11.17 -6.49
CA PHE A 11 -13.29 10.63 -6.94
C PHE A 11 -12.70 11.49 -8.07
N ARG A 12 -11.61 12.20 -7.79
CA ARG A 12 -11.03 13.19 -8.69
C ARG A 12 -10.01 12.54 -9.64
N GLY A 13 -10.51 11.80 -10.64
CA GLY A 13 -9.69 11.24 -11.72
C GLY A 13 -8.91 9.98 -11.30
N VAL A 14 -8.51 9.19 -12.28
CA VAL A 14 -7.74 7.95 -12.10
C VAL A 14 -6.30 8.30 -11.71
N LEU A 15 -5.81 7.71 -10.61
CA LEU A 15 -4.41 7.81 -10.19
C LEU A 15 -3.56 6.69 -10.81
N LEU A 16 -4.08 5.45 -10.78
CA LEU A 16 -3.45 4.28 -11.36
C LEU A 16 -4.47 3.55 -12.24
N ALA A 17 -4.10 3.24 -13.49
CA ALA A 17 -4.81 2.26 -14.31
C ALA A 17 -3.89 1.07 -14.59
N VAL A 18 -4.43 -0.12 -14.40
CA VAL A 18 -3.86 -1.41 -14.80
C VAL A 18 -4.55 -1.82 -16.09
N GLU A 19 -3.79 -1.95 -17.20
CA GLU A 19 -4.35 -2.19 -18.52
C GLU A 19 -3.82 -3.50 -19.10
N ASN A 20 -4.69 -4.52 -19.20
CA ASN A 20 -4.46 -5.83 -19.83
C ASN A 20 -3.18 -6.53 -19.34
N VAL A 21 -2.89 -6.41 -18.02
CA VAL A 21 -1.67 -6.93 -17.42
C VAL A 21 -1.71 -8.46 -17.34
N SER A 22 -0.70 -9.09 -17.93
CA SER A 22 -0.45 -10.53 -17.82
C SER A 22 0.95 -10.79 -17.29
N LEU A 23 1.08 -11.79 -16.41
CA LEU A 23 2.34 -12.19 -15.78
C LEU A 23 2.42 -13.70 -15.65
N ALA A 24 3.51 -14.30 -16.11
CA ALA A 24 3.75 -15.75 -16.02
C ALA A 24 5.16 -16.05 -15.49
N PHE A 25 5.29 -17.13 -14.74
CA PHE A 25 6.54 -17.64 -14.22
C PHE A 25 6.72 -19.12 -14.65
N GLY A 26 7.71 -19.40 -15.50
CA GLY A 26 8.03 -20.77 -15.89
C GLY A 26 6.83 -21.58 -16.39
N GLY A 27 5.89 -20.95 -17.11
CA GLY A 27 4.67 -21.60 -17.62
C GLY A 27 3.44 -21.52 -16.72
N VAL A 28 3.59 -21.02 -15.49
CA VAL A 28 2.45 -20.76 -14.59
C VAL A 28 1.95 -19.33 -14.79
N GLN A 29 0.70 -19.15 -15.21
CA GLN A 29 0.06 -17.86 -15.39
C GLN A 29 -0.35 -17.31 -14.02
N ALA A 30 0.35 -16.28 -13.54
CA ALA A 30 0.05 -15.63 -12.26
C ALA A 30 -0.98 -14.51 -12.38
N LEU A 31 -0.98 -13.81 -13.54
CA LEU A 31 -1.99 -12.81 -13.92
C LEU A 31 -2.32 -13.00 -15.40
N ASN A 32 -3.58 -12.88 -15.75
CA ASN A 32 -4.07 -13.10 -17.10
C ASN A 32 -5.06 -12.00 -17.49
N ASP A 33 -4.63 -11.06 -18.31
CA ASP A 33 -5.44 -9.98 -18.89
C ASP A 33 -6.21 -9.16 -17.84
N VAL A 34 -5.53 -8.80 -16.74
CA VAL A 34 -6.15 -8.06 -15.64
C VAL A 34 -6.17 -6.58 -15.94
N SER A 35 -7.37 -5.97 -15.84
CA SER A 35 -7.57 -4.52 -16.01
C SER A 35 -8.48 -3.97 -14.93
N PHE A 36 -8.05 -2.90 -14.23
CA PHE A 36 -8.83 -2.12 -13.28
C PHE A 36 -8.16 -0.77 -13.06
N ASP A 37 -8.87 0.16 -12.41
CA ASP A 37 -8.36 1.48 -12.06
C ASP A 37 -8.44 1.74 -10.55
N ILE A 38 -7.66 2.71 -10.09
CA ILE A 38 -7.71 3.25 -8.73
C ILE A 38 -7.81 4.77 -8.84
N SER A 39 -8.88 5.34 -8.31
CA SER A 39 -9.12 6.78 -8.32
C SER A 39 -8.33 7.48 -7.19
N LYS A 40 -8.05 8.77 -7.35
CA LYS A 40 -7.40 9.56 -6.29
C LYS A 40 -8.26 9.60 -5.04
N GLY A 41 -7.65 9.30 -3.88
CA GLY A 41 -8.33 9.29 -2.58
C GLY A 41 -9.19 8.05 -2.34
N GLU A 42 -9.18 7.08 -3.24
CA GLU A 42 -9.90 5.81 -3.11
C GLU A 42 -9.12 4.82 -2.23
N ILE A 43 -9.83 4.06 -1.39
CA ILE A 43 -9.33 2.82 -0.80
C ILE A 43 -9.82 1.66 -1.66
N ARG A 44 -8.92 1.09 -2.45
CA ARG A 44 -9.19 -0.05 -3.33
C ARG A 44 -8.69 -1.35 -2.69
N ALA A 45 -9.60 -2.27 -2.34
CA ALA A 45 -9.19 -3.61 -1.94
C ALA A 45 -8.96 -4.51 -3.15
N ILE A 46 -7.95 -5.38 -3.04
CA ILE A 46 -7.67 -6.48 -3.98
C ILE A 46 -7.76 -7.77 -3.19
N ILE A 47 -8.81 -8.54 -3.43
CA ILE A 47 -9.10 -9.78 -2.68
C ILE A 47 -9.12 -11.00 -3.59
N GLY A 48 -9.25 -12.17 -3.01
CA GLY A 48 -9.33 -13.45 -3.73
C GLY A 48 -8.71 -14.60 -2.94
N PRO A 49 -8.90 -15.85 -3.35
CA PRO A 49 -8.31 -17.02 -2.70
C PRO A 49 -6.77 -16.98 -2.67
N ASN A 50 -6.16 -17.90 -1.92
CA ASN A 50 -4.71 -18.09 -1.95
C ASN A 50 -4.27 -18.54 -3.36
N GLY A 51 -3.21 -17.90 -3.88
CA GLY A 51 -2.76 -18.16 -5.26
C GLY A 51 -3.52 -17.41 -6.35
N ALA A 52 -4.51 -16.57 -6.01
CA ALA A 52 -5.28 -15.80 -7.00
C ALA A 52 -4.49 -14.71 -7.76
N GLY A 53 -3.24 -14.40 -7.35
CA GLY A 53 -2.39 -13.40 -8.01
C GLY A 53 -2.32 -12.03 -7.32
N LYS A 54 -2.93 -11.86 -6.14
CA LYS A 54 -2.98 -10.58 -5.40
C LYS A 54 -1.60 -9.95 -5.17
N THR A 55 -0.70 -10.68 -4.52
CA THR A 55 0.67 -10.22 -4.25
C THR A 55 1.46 -10.02 -5.55
N SER A 56 1.21 -10.84 -6.59
CA SER A 56 1.79 -10.63 -7.92
C SER A 56 1.35 -9.31 -8.54
N MET A 57 0.09 -8.93 -8.38
CA MET A 57 -0.42 -7.63 -8.82
C MET A 57 0.26 -6.48 -8.07
N LEU A 58 0.38 -6.53 -6.74
CA LEU A 58 1.14 -5.50 -6.00
C LEU A 58 2.61 -5.45 -6.42
N ASN A 59 3.22 -6.61 -6.73
CA ASN A 59 4.59 -6.67 -7.23
C ASN A 59 4.74 -6.03 -8.62
N VAL A 60 3.72 -6.11 -9.47
CA VAL A 60 3.70 -5.39 -10.76
C VAL A 60 3.55 -3.89 -10.50
N ILE A 61 2.60 -3.47 -9.66
CA ILE A 61 2.34 -2.05 -9.38
C ILE A 61 3.58 -1.35 -8.78
N ASN A 62 4.31 -2.01 -7.87
CA ASN A 62 5.51 -1.41 -7.28
C ASN A 62 6.79 -1.65 -8.10
N GLY A 63 6.68 -2.25 -9.29
CA GLY A 63 7.78 -2.46 -10.23
C GLY A 63 8.73 -3.61 -9.87
N PHE A 64 8.38 -4.46 -8.89
CA PHE A 64 9.19 -5.62 -8.52
C PHE A 64 9.12 -6.74 -9.58
N TYR A 65 7.94 -6.90 -10.21
CA TYR A 65 7.76 -7.75 -11.38
C TYR A 65 7.42 -6.91 -12.60
N GLN A 66 8.00 -7.28 -13.74
CA GLN A 66 7.65 -6.71 -15.02
C GLN A 66 6.61 -7.61 -15.71
N PRO A 67 5.46 -7.08 -16.14
CA PRO A 67 4.45 -7.86 -16.81
C PRO A 67 4.96 -8.37 -18.17
N ASN A 68 4.47 -9.52 -18.61
CA ASN A 68 4.76 -10.06 -19.96
C ASN A 68 4.01 -9.29 -21.05
N SER A 69 2.82 -8.76 -20.72
CA SER A 69 2.01 -7.90 -21.59
C SER A 69 1.16 -6.94 -20.75
N GLY A 70 0.60 -5.94 -21.42
CA GLY A 70 -0.15 -4.88 -20.77
C GLY A 70 0.76 -3.76 -20.26
N ARG A 71 0.20 -2.85 -19.49
CA ARG A 71 0.94 -1.69 -18.91
C ARG A 71 0.24 -1.14 -17.68
N LEU A 72 0.98 -0.34 -16.93
CA LEU A 72 0.44 0.53 -15.89
C LEU A 72 0.40 1.96 -16.41
N VAL A 73 -0.65 2.70 -16.07
CA VAL A 73 -0.70 4.15 -16.27
C VAL A 73 -0.78 4.80 -14.89
N PHE A 74 0.28 5.46 -14.46
CA PHE A 74 0.35 6.10 -13.15
C PHE A 74 0.45 7.61 -13.31
N LYS A 75 -0.47 8.38 -12.71
CA LYS A 75 -0.58 9.84 -12.88
C LYS A 75 -0.70 10.28 -14.35
N GLY A 76 -1.32 9.46 -15.18
CA GLY A 76 -1.46 9.70 -16.62
C GLY A 76 -0.24 9.30 -17.47
N GLU A 77 0.88 8.90 -16.85
CA GLU A 77 2.08 8.46 -17.55
C GLU A 77 2.07 6.93 -17.73
N PRO A 78 2.18 6.42 -18.98
CA PRO A 78 2.20 4.99 -19.26
C PRO A 78 3.57 4.37 -18.95
N HIS A 79 3.59 3.24 -18.25
CA HIS A 79 4.77 2.46 -17.92
C HIS A 79 4.57 1.00 -18.37
N ALA A 80 5.26 0.58 -19.40
CA ALA A 80 5.29 -0.84 -19.80
C ALA A 80 6.08 -1.70 -18.79
N ALA A 81 7.11 -1.12 -18.19
CA ALA A 81 7.90 -1.68 -17.10
C ALA A 81 8.36 -0.54 -16.20
N MET A 82 8.13 -0.67 -14.90
CA MET A 82 8.56 0.28 -13.88
C MET A 82 9.54 -0.44 -12.96
N ARG A 83 10.63 0.18 -12.59
CA ARG A 83 11.54 -0.37 -11.58
C ARG A 83 11.10 0.06 -10.18
N PRO A 84 11.43 -0.72 -9.10
CA PRO A 84 11.01 -0.36 -7.75
C PRO A 84 11.44 1.04 -7.30
N TYR A 85 12.64 1.47 -7.71
CA TYR A 85 13.14 2.81 -7.41
C TYR A 85 12.34 3.90 -8.13
N GLU A 86 11.96 3.68 -9.39
CA GLU A 86 11.14 4.60 -10.20
C GLU A 86 9.72 4.70 -9.60
N ALA A 87 9.14 3.57 -9.20
CA ALA A 87 7.85 3.53 -8.49
C ALA A 87 7.90 4.36 -7.20
N ALA A 88 8.94 4.15 -6.38
CA ALA A 88 9.11 4.87 -5.14
C ALA A 88 9.34 6.37 -5.36
N GLN A 89 10.17 6.76 -6.35
CA GLN A 89 10.34 8.17 -6.73
C GLN A 89 9.07 8.79 -7.29
N GLY A 90 8.29 8.00 -8.05
CA GLY A 90 7.01 8.42 -8.61
C GLY A 90 5.93 8.67 -7.56
N GLY A 91 6.12 8.18 -6.32
CA GLY A 91 5.18 8.36 -5.22
C GLY A 91 4.37 7.11 -4.89
N ILE A 92 4.87 5.91 -5.19
CA ILE A 92 4.30 4.64 -4.74
C ILE A 92 5.10 4.14 -3.54
N ALA A 93 4.46 3.99 -2.37
CA ALA A 93 5.04 3.33 -1.21
C ALA A 93 4.35 2.00 -0.94
N ARG A 94 5.07 1.05 -0.33
CA ARG A 94 4.54 -0.26 0.02
C ARG A 94 4.97 -0.68 1.42
N THR A 95 4.03 -1.28 2.18
CA THR A 95 4.34 -2.15 3.31
C THR A 95 4.48 -3.58 2.81
N PHE A 96 5.25 -4.41 3.49
CA PHE A 96 5.48 -5.80 3.08
C PHE A 96 4.79 -6.75 4.05
N GLN A 97 4.32 -7.89 3.55
CA GLN A 97 3.74 -8.95 4.37
C GLN A 97 4.71 -9.37 5.49
N ASN A 98 5.99 -9.52 5.17
CA ASN A 98 7.05 -9.73 6.15
C ASN A 98 7.68 -8.39 6.50
N LEU A 99 7.69 -8.04 7.79
CA LEU A 99 8.25 -6.79 8.29
C LEU A 99 9.68 -6.54 7.78
N ALA A 100 9.82 -5.54 6.92
CA ALA A 100 11.11 -5.14 6.34
C ALA A 100 11.79 -4.02 7.17
N LEU A 101 11.72 -4.10 8.50
CA LEU A 101 12.27 -3.10 9.42
C LEU A 101 13.72 -3.41 9.82
N PHE A 102 14.49 -2.36 10.05
CA PHE A 102 15.84 -2.45 10.59
C PHE A 102 15.77 -2.70 12.10
N ARG A 103 15.82 -3.97 12.52
CA ARG A 103 15.58 -4.38 13.92
C ARG A 103 16.50 -3.73 14.95
N GLY A 104 17.74 -3.41 14.57
CA GLY A 104 18.73 -2.74 15.43
C GLY A 104 18.55 -1.22 15.53
N MET A 105 17.74 -0.60 14.68
CA MET A 105 17.46 0.82 14.69
C MET A 105 16.28 1.15 15.59
N THR A 106 16.20 2.40 16.05
CA THR A 106 15.05 2.90 16.80
C THR A 106 13.82 3.07 15.91
N VAL A 107 12.64 3.25 16.50
CA VAL A 107 11.41 3.61 15.79
C VAL A 107 11.62 4.86 14.94
N LEU A 108 12.19 5.92 15.56
CA LEU A 108 12.48 7.18 14.87
C LEU A 108 13.39 6.96 13.65
N ASP A 109 14.47 6.20 13.79
CA ASP A 109 15.43 5.98 12.71
C ASP A 109 14.83 5.14 11.58
N ASN A 110 13.98 4.15 11.91
CA ASN A 110 13.27 3.37 10.90
C ASN A 110 12.31 4.24 10.07
N ILE A 111 11.56 5.12 10.70
CA ILE A 111 10.65 6.02 10.00
C ILE A 111 11.43 7.07 9.21
N MET A 112 12.53 7.61 9.78
CA MET A 112 13.46 8.52 9.08
C MET A 112 14.02 7.89 7.80
N ALA A 113 14.29 6.58 7.78
CA ALA A 113 14.75 5.90 6.57
C ALA A 113 13.75 6.03 5.40
N GLY A 114 12.45 6.16 5.67
CA GLY A 114 11.44 6.46 4.65
C GLY A 114 11.64 7.83 3.96
N ARG A 115 12.33 8.78 4.62
CA ARG A 115 12.64 10.10 4.05
C ARG A 115 13.82 10.10 3.08
N ALA A 116 14.57 8.99 2.97
CA ALA A 116 15.82 8.95 2.20
C ALA A 116 15.67 9.41 0.74
N LEU A 117 14.55 9.09 0.07
CA LEU A 117 14.28 9.52 -1.31
C LEU A 117 13.90 11.01 -1.43
N LYS A 118 13.48 11.64 -0.33
CA LYS A 118 13.10 13.07 -0.29
C LYS A 118 14.27 13.97 0.11
N MET A 119 15.37 13.41 0.63
CA MET A 119 16.58 14.15 0.96
C MET A 119 17.32 14.49 -0.32
N GLN A 120 17.35 15.78 -0.67
CA GLN A 120 17.94 16.24 -1.93
C GLN A 120 19.45 16.46 -1.85
N ARG A 121 20.02 16.53 -0.64
CA ARG A 121 21.43 16.86 -0.47
C ARG A 121 22.28 15.61 -0.35
N GLY A 122 23.24 15.47 -1.27
CA GLY A 122 24.16 14.36 -1.35
C GLY A 122 24.98 14.17 -0.05
N LEU A 123 25.54 12.96 0.10
CA LEU A 123 26.31 12.47 1.25
C LEU A 123 27.39 13.47 1.74
N PHE A 124 27.95 14.28 0.84
CA PHE A 124 29.00 15.25 1.15
C PHE A 124 28.51 16.39 2.07
N TRP A 125 27.29 16.89 1.88
CA TRP A 125 26.70 17.94 2.70
C TRP A 125 26.18 17.44 4.05
N GLN A 126 25.80 16.16 4.12
CA GLN A 126 25.42 15.48 5.35
C GLN A 126 26.64 15.26 6.29
N LEU A 127 27.83 15.04 5.71
CA LEU A 127 29.10 14.91 6.48
C LEU A 127 29.53 16.23 7.16
N ILE A 128 29.27 17.38 6.52
CA ILE A 128 29.74 18.69 7.01
C ILE A 128 28.81 19.27 8.09
N ARG A 129 27.58 18.76 8.25
CA ARG A 129 26.58 19.17 9.29
C ARG A 129 26.43 20.69 9.51
N HIS A 130 26.63 21.53 8.49
CA HIS A 130 26.56 22.98 8.60
C HIS A 130 25.50 23.60 7.65
N GLY A 131 24.76 24.58 8.18
CA GLY A 131 23.88 25.46 7.41
C GLY A 131 22.62 24.79 6.85
N PRO A 132 22.43 24.80 5.52
CA PRO A 132 21.20 24.37 4.87
C PRO A 132 20.88 22.87 5.00
N ALA A 133 21.89 21.99 5.17
CA ALA A 133 21.68 20.55 5.37
C ALA A 133 21.06 20.24 6.74
N LEU A 134 21.44 21.02 7.78
CA LEU A 134 20.85 20.90 9.11
C LEU A 134 19.37 21.33 9.10
N LYS A 135 19.01 22.37 8.35
CA LYS A 135 17.60 22.81 8.21
C LYS A 135 16.75 21.75 7.54
N GLU A 136 17.27 21.10 6.49
CA GLU A 136 16.60 19.99 5.79
C GLU A 136 16.41 18.80 6.73
N GLU A 137 17.44 18.40 7.49
CA GLU A 137 17.34 17.31 8.46
C GLU A 137 16.30 17.60 9.56
N VAL A 138 16.28 18.83 10.09
CA VAL A 138 15.31 19.27 11.09
C VAL A 138 13.88 19.22 10.54
N GLU A 139 13.66 19.66 9.30
CA GLU A 139 12.35 19.59 8.65
C GLU A 139 11.89 18.15 8.44
N HIS A 140 12.76 17.27 7.94
CA HIS A 140 12.44 15.85 7.79
C HIS A 140 12.15 15.21 9.15
N ARG A 141 12.92 15.53 10.18
CA ARG A 141 12.71 15.01 11.52
C ARG A 141 11.37 15.45 12.09
N ARG A 142 10.99 16.73 11.89
CA ARG A 142 9.69 17.23 12.32
C ARG A 142 8.54 16.45 11.70
N ARG A 143 8.59 16.20 10.38
CA ARG A 143 7.58 15.39 9.68
C ARG A 143 7.49 13.96 10.21
N VAL A 144 8.63 13.38 10.57
CA VAL A 144 8.67 12.05 11.19
C VAL A 144 8.09 12.05 12.59
N GLU A 145 8.35 13.09 13.40
CA GLU A 145 7.72 13.22 14.73
C GLU A 145 6.19 13.40 14.60
N ASP A 146 5.70 14.18 13.61
CA ASP A 146 4.25 14.30 13.33
C ASP A 146 3.62 12.93 13.00
N ILE A 147 4.31 12.08 12.24
CA ILE A 147 3.86 10.71 11.93
C ILE A 147 3.88 9.82 13.18
N ILE A 148 4.92 9.94 14.01
CA ILE A 148 5.05 9.19 15.29
C ILE A 148 3.90 9.54 16.24
N GLU A 149 3.54 10.81 16.33
CA GLU A 149 2.40 11.29 17.12
C GLU A 149 1.08 10.76 16.55
N PHE A 150 0.87 10.89 15.23
CA PHE A 150 -0.31 10.37 14.53
C PHE A 150 -0.54 8.87 14.77
N LEU A 151 0.52 8.05 14.74
CA LEU A 151 0.45 6.61 14.97
C LEU A 151 0.45 6.22 16.46
N GLU A 152 0.42 7.19 17.37
CA GLU A 152 0.39 6.97 18.83
C GLU A 152 1.58 6.14 19.37
N ILE A 153 2.76 6.31 18.74
CA ILE A 153 4.00 5.60 19.13
C ILE A 153 5.09 6.51 19.69
N ALA A 154 4.73 7.72 20.15
CA ALA A 154 5.66 8.70 20.68
C ALA A 154 6.44 8.19 21.91
N ALA A 155 5.80 7.42 22.79
CA ALA A 155 6.43 6.85 23.98
C ALA A 155 7.58 5.88 23.68
N ILE A 156 7.52 5.22 22.51
CA ILE A 156 8.49 4.19 22.11
C ILE A 156 9.47 4.65 21.02
N ARG A 157 9.45 5.92 20.61
CA ARG A 157 10.24 6.44 19.47
C ARG A 157 11.76 6.20 19.54
N LYS A 158 12.31 6.02 20.75
CA LYS A 158 13.73 5.74 20.99
C LYS A 158 14.03 4.26 21.23
N ILE A 159 13.02 3.40 21.25
CA ILE A 159 13.17 1.96 21.46
C ILE A 159 13.57 1.31 20.14
N GLN A 160 14.48 0.33 20.20
CA GLN A 160 14.82 -0.50 19.04
C GLN A 160 13.61 -1.33 18.59
N VAL A 161 13.31 -1.30 17.29
CA VAL A 161 12.14 -1.96 16.71
C VAL A 161 12.11 -3.45 17.00
N GLY A 162 13.26 -4.12 17.02
CA GLY A 162 13.34 -5.55 17.32
C GLY A 162 12.89 -5.96 18.74
N ARG A 163 12.66 -5.00 19.64
CA ARG A 163 12.17 -5.23 21.02
C ARG A 163 10.65 -4.99 21.17
N LEU A 164 9.99 -4.51 20.12
CA LEU A 164 8.58 -4.17 20.16
C LEU A 164 7.69 -5.40 19.91
N ALA A 165 6.48 -5.36 20.46
CA ALA A 165 5.42 -6.28 20.09
C ALA A 165 5.10 -6.16 18.58
N TYR A 166 4.57 -7.21 17.99
CA TYR A 166 4.35 -7.31 16.54
C TYR A 166 3.46 -6.20 16.00
N GLY A 167 2.33 -5.90 16.64
CA GLY A 167 1.42 -4.83 16.24
C GLY A 167 2.10 -3.46 16.21
N LEU A 168 2.97 -3.16 17.20
CA LEU A 168 3.76 -1.92 17.21
C LEU A 168 4.79 -1.87 16.07
N GLN A 169 5.39 -3.02 15.72
CA GLN A 169 6.28 -3.08 14.55
C GLN A 169 5.52 -2.78 13.26
N LYS A 170 4.28 -3.28 13.11
CA LYS A 170 3.41 -2.96 11.97
C LYS A 170 3.06 -1.48 11.90
N ARG A 171 2.80 -0.81 13.05
CA ARG A 171 2.62 0.67 13.09
C ARG A 171 3.88 1.41 12.62
N VAL A 172 5.07 0.95 13.02
CA VAL A 172 6.35 1.53 12.55
C VAL A 172 6.54 1.34 11.05
N GLU A 173 6.15 0.19 10.50
CA GLU A 173 6.21 -0.08 9.07
C GLU A 173 5.29 0.85 8.27
N LEU A 174 4.05 1.04 8.75
CA LEU A 174 3.13 2.03 8.20
C LEU A 174 3.74 3.44 8.26
N GLY A 175 4.28 3.84 9.41
CA GLY A 175 4.94 5.13 9.58
C GLY A 175 6.10 5.37 8.62
N ARG A 176 6.92 4.35 8.35
CA ARG A 176 8.00 4.42 7.36
C ARG A 176 7.46 4.62 5.94
N ALA A 177 6.37 3.95 5.58
CA ALA A 177 5.73 4.13 4.27
C ALA A 177 5.12 5.53 4.15
N LEU A 178 4.43 6.03 5.20
CA LEU A 178 3.88 7.39 5.25
C LEU A 178 4.97 8.47 5.18
N ALA A 179 6.15 8.21 5.75
CA ALA A 179 7.27 9.13 5.69
C ALA A 179 7.79 9.39 4.28
N MET A 180 7.50 8.51 3.32
CA MET A 180 7.77 8.74 1.90
C MET A 180 6.84 9.79 1.29
N GLU A 181 5.75 10.20 1.97
CA GLU A 181 4.69 11.07 1.43
C GLU A 181 4.23 10.57 0.05
N PRO A 182 3.72 9.33 -0.04
CA PRO A 182 3.35 8.75 -1.33
C PRO A 182 2.01 9.31 -1.83
N ASP A 183 1.78 9.19 -3.15
CA ASP A 183 0.46 9.42 -3.74
C ASP A 183 -0.39 8.15 -3.72
N LEU A 184 0.27 6.96 -3.79
CA LEU A 184 -0.33 5.64 -3.70
C LEU A 184 0.37 4.80 -2.62
N LEU A 185 -0.37 4.36 -1.62
CA LEU A 185 0.10 3.48 -0.56
C LEU A 185 -0.41 2.06 -0.80
N LEU A 186 0.51 1.12 -0.97
CA LEU A 186 0.22 -0.31 -1.14
C LEU A 186 0.35 -1.01 0.22
N LEU A 187 -0.74 -1.57 0.74
CA LEU A 187 -0.78 -2.30 1.99
C LEU A 187 -1.00 -3.80 1.72
N ASP A 188 -0.01 -4.61 2.06
CA ASP A 188 -0.03 -6.05 1.84
C ASP A 188 -0.25 -6.77 3.18
N GLU A 189 -1.51 -7.14 3.46
CA GLU A 189 -1.96 -7.79 4.70
C GLU A 189 -1.51 -7.04 5.96
N PRO A 190 -1.81 -5.73 6.08
CA PRO A 190 -1.30 -4.91 7.19
C PRO A 190 -1.75 -5.41 8.56
N MET A 191 -2.86 -6.13 8.65
CA MET A 191 -3.46 -6.60 9.91
C MET A 191 -3.19 -8.07 10.21
N ALA A 192 -2.44 -8.77 9.34
CA ALA A 192 -2.11 -10.18 9.56
C ALA A 192 -1.34 -10.36 10.88
N GLY A 193 -1.75 -11.33 11.71
CA GLY A 193 -1.11 -11.64 12.99
C GLY A 193 -1.42 -10.68 14.14
N MET A 194 -2.31 -9.70 13.95
CA MET A 194 -2.79 -8.78 14.98
C MET A 194 -3.99 -9.34 15.74
N ASN A 195 -4.12 -8.97 17.03
CA ASN A 195 -5.34 -9.17 17.81
C ASN A 195 -6.44 -8.18 17.38
N LEU A 196 -7.65 -8.31 17.95
CA LEU A 196 -8.80 -7.51 17.56
C LEU A 196 -8.56 -6.00 17.78
N GLU A 197 -8.07 -5.61 18.95
CA GLU A 197 -7.79 -4.21 19.30
C GLU A 197 -6.72 -3.58 18.36
N GLU A 198 -5.65 -4.34 18.09
CA GLU A 198 -4.61 -3.90 17.17
C GLU A 198 -5.13 -3.73 15.73
N LYS A 199 -6.08 -4.59 15.29
CA LYS A 199 -6.74 -4.47 13.98
C LYS A 199 -7.64 -3.24 13.92
N GLU A 200 -8.43 -2.98 14.96
CA GLU A 200 -9.29 -1.79 15.06
C GLU A 200 -8.46 -0.50 14.99
N ASP A 201 -7.35 -0.43 15.73
CA ASP A 201 -6.43 0.70 15.67
C ASP A 201 -5.82 0.87 14.27
N MET A 202 -5.35 -0.22 13.65
CA MET A 202 -4.78 -0.15 12.29
C MET A 202 -5.83 0.27 11.26
N SER A 203 -7.05 -0.21 11.36
CA SER A 203 -8.18 0.21 10.53
C SER A 203 -8.43 1.71 10.65
N ARG A 204 -8.45 2.22 11.88
CA ARG A 204 -8.59 3.65 12.18
C ARG A 204 -7.47 4.46 11.53
N PHE A 205 -6.21 4.07 11.71
CA PHE A 205 -5.08 4.78 11.08
C PHE A 205 -5.17 4.78 9.55
N ILE A 206 -5.57 3.67 8.93
CA ILE A 206 -5.74 3.59 7.46
C ILE A 206 -6.84 4.55 7.00
N LEU A 207 -7.99 4.58 7.69
CA LEU A 207 -9.08 5.51 7.38
C LEU A 207 -8.68 6.98 7.59
N ASP A 208 -7.98 7.28 8.69
CA ASP A 208 -7.54 8.64 8.99
C ASP A 208 -6.52 9.14 7.96
N VAL A 209 -5.57 8.28 7.54
CA VAL A 209 -4.62 8.59 6.46
C VAL A 209 -5.35 8.88 5.14
N ASN A 210 -6.36 8.09 4.81
CA ASN A 210 -7.16 8.33 3.61
C ASN A 210 -7.96 9.63 3.72
N ARG A 211 -8.73 9.82 4.81
CA ARG A 211 -9.68 10.93 4.95
C ARG A 211 -9.01 12.27 5.21
N GLU A 212 -8.01 12.30 6.08
CA GLU A 212 -7.36 13.54 6.50
C GLU A 212 -6.28 14.01 5.51
N TYR A 213 -5.56 13.06 4.91
CA TYR A 213 -4.47 13.38 3.96
C TYR A 213 -4.85 13.16 2.50
N GLY A 214 -6.05 12.62 2.21
CA GLY A 214 -6.50 12.33 0.86
C GLY A 214 -5.67 11.25 0.17
N MET A 215 -5.05 10.35 0.96
CA MET A 215 -4.14 9.31 0.47
C MET A 215 -4.91 8.24 -0.30
N THR A 216 -4.43 7.90 -1.49
CA THR A 216 -4.95 6.75 -2.26
C THR A 216 -4.31 5.47 -1.73
N ILE A 217 -5.11 4.43 -1.50
CA ILE A 217 -4.65 3.19 -0.87
C ILE A 217 -5.08 1.99 -1.72
N ALA A 218 -4.16 1.08 -1.99
CA ALA A 218 -4.46 -0.26 -2.48
C ALA A 218 -4.17 -1.27 -1.37
N LEU A 219 -5.16 -2.06 -0.98
CA LEU A 219 -5.15 -2.92 0.20
C LEU A 219 -5.35 -4.38 -0.20
N ILE A 220 -4.46 -5.27 0.22
CA ILE A 220 -4.73 -6.72 0.25
C ILE A 220 -5.07 -7.11 1.68
N GLU A 221 -6.22 -7.73 1.87
CA GLU A 221 -6.64 -8.31 3.15
C GLU A 221 -7.45 -9.59 2.94
N HIS A 222 -7.46 -10.45 3.96
CA HIS A 222 -8.21 -11.71 3.98
C HIS A 222 -9.44 -11.65 4.88
N ASP A 223 -9.47 -10.70 5.79
CA ASP A 223 -10.60 -10.45 6.68
C ASP A 223 -11.67 -9.67 5.94
N MET A 224 -12.75 -10.35 5.55
CA MET A 224 -13.83 -9.73 4.77
C MET A 224 -14.52 -8.61 5.53
N GLY A 225 -14.60 -8.68 6.87
CA GLY A 225 -15.14 -7.59 7.70
C GLY A 225 -14.32 -6.31 7.50
N VAL A 226 -13.01 -6.43 7.64
CA VAL A 226 -12.07 -5.31 7.41
C VAL A 226 -12.18 -4.74 5.99
N VAL A 227 -12.25 -5.62 4.97
CA VAL A 227 -12.38 -5.20 3.57
C VAL A 227 -13.66 -4.39 3.37
N MET A 228 -14.80 -4.87 3.90
CA MET A 228 -16.10 -4.20 3.77
C MET A 228 -16.13 -2.85 4.48
N ASP A 229 -15.47 -2.75 5.64
CA ASP A 229 -15.47 -1.53 6.45
C ASP A 229 -14.52 -0.44 5.92
N LEU A 230 -13.43 -0.84 5.26
CA LEU A 230 -12.40 0.10 4.82
C LEU A 230 -12.50 0.52 3.36
N SER A 231 -13.02 -0.34 2.47
CA SER A 231 -12.85 -0.15 1.04
C SER A 231 -14.00 0.60 0.39
N ASP A 232 -13.68 1.50 -0.55
CA ASP A 232 -14.66 2.14 -1.43
C ASP A 232 -15.07 1.21 -2.57
N ARG A 233 -14.11 0.46 -3.12
CA ARG A 233 -14.31 -0.54 -4.18
C ARG A 233 -13.39 -1.74 -3.99
N VAL A 234 -13.83 -2.87 -4.51
CA VAL A 234 -13.14 -4.16 -4.37
C VAL A 234 -12.93 -4.79 -5.73
N VAL A 235 -11.68 -5.16 -6.03
CA VAL A 235 -11.30 -6.03 -7.15
C VAL A 235 -11.12 -7.44 -6.61
N VAL A 236 -11.79 -8.40 -7.24
CA VAL A 236 -11.65 -9.81 -6.89
C VAL A 236 -10.87 -10.55 -7.97
N LEU A 237 -9.78 -11.16 -7.55
CA LEU A 237 -8.95 -12.01 -8.41
C LEU A 237 -9.22 -13.49 -8.09
N ASP A 238 -9.26 -14.31 -9.12
CA ASP A 238 -9.27 -15.77 -9.03
C ASP A 238 -8.45 -16.37 -10.16
N TYR A 239 -7.53 -17.28 -9.84
CA TYR A 239 -6.59 -17.88 -10.81
C TYR A 239 -5.95 -16.87 -11.78
N GLY A 240 -5.56 -15.70 -11.27
CA GLY A 240 -4.92 -14.65 -12.05
C GLY A 240 -5.87 -13.82 -12.92
N GLN A 241 -7.16 -14.00 -12.83
CA GLN A 241 -8.18 -13.26 -13.59
C GLN A 241 -9.02 -12.37 -12.66
N LYS A 242 -9.47 -11.24 -13.16
CA LYS A 242 -10.43 -10.39 -12.46
C LYS A 242 -11.84 -10.95 -12.67
N ILE A 243 -12.48 -11.41 -11.59
CA ILE A 243 -13.84 -11.96 -11.63
C ILE A 243 -14.91 -10.97 -11.19
N ALA A 244 -14.54 -9.93 -10.41
CA ALA A 244 -15.43 -8.85 -10.02
C ALA A 244 -14.64 -7.53 -9.80
N ASP A 245 -15.33 -6.39 -9.95
CA ASP A 245 -14.83 -5.05 -9.66
C ASP A 245 -16.04 -4.15 -9.35
N ALA A 246 -16.38 -4.00 -8.07
CA ALA A 246 -17.60 -3.34 -7.64
C ALA A 246 -17.49 -2.79 -6.22
N ALA A 247 -18.56 -2.17 -5.71
CA ALA A 247 -18.69 -1.78 -4.32
C ALA A 247 -18.68 -3.02 -3.39
N PRO A 248 -18.21 -2.88 -2.11
CA PRO A 248 -18.11 -4.00 -1.19
C PRO A 248 -19.40 -4.82 -1.05
N ASP A 249 -20.55 -4.16 -0.90
CA ASP A 249 -21.85 -4.84 -0.75
C ASP A 249 -22.25 -5.66 -1.99
N GLU A 250 -21.90 -5.19 -3.19
CA GLU A 250 -22.16 -5.90 -4.45
C GLU A 250 -21.28 -7.14 -4.55
N VAL A 251 -19.98 -6.99 -4.22
CA VAL A 251 -19.01 -8.09 -4.22
C VAL A 251 -19.41 -9.20 -3.25
N LYS A 252 -19.93 -8.85 -2.06
CA LYS A 252 -20.40 -9.80 -1.05
C LYS A 252 -21.54 -10.69 -1.55
N CYS A 253 -22.36 -10.18 -2.47
CA CYS A 253 -23.51 -10.87 -3.02
C CYS A 253 -23.23 -11.54 -4.37
N ASP A 254 -22.05 -11.34 -4.96
CA ASP A 254 -21.70 -11.90 -6.27
C ASP A 254 -21.49 -13.41 -6.18
N LYS A 255 -22.25 -14.16 -7.00
CA LYS A 255 -22.22 -15.63 -7.02
C LYS A 255 -20.86 -16.18 -7.47
N ASN A 256 -20.14 -15.49 -8.37
CA ASN A 256 -18.82 -15.92 -8.83
C ASN A 256 -17.79 -15.75 -7.72
N VAL A 257 -17.89 -14.65 -6.98
CA VAL A 257 -17.03 -14.40 -5.81
C VAL A 257 -17.27 -15.45 -4.73
N ILE A 258 -18.54 -15.71 -4.40
CA ILE A 258 -18.89 -16.73 -3.40
C ILE A 258 -18.33 -18.11 -3.80
N ARG A 259 -18.49 -18.51 -5.07
CA ARG A 259 -17.95 -19.77 -5.58
C ARG A 259 -16.43 -19.85 -5.50
N ALA A 260 -15.72 -18.79 -5.87
CA ALA A 260 -14.26 -18.73 -5.79
C ALA A 260 -13.74 -18.97 -4.37
N TYR A 261 -14.44 -18.46 -3.36
CA TYR A 261 -14.06 -18.68 -1.94
C TYR A 261 -14.52 -20.05 -1.39
N LEU A 262 -15.61 -20.60 -1.88
CA LEU A 262 -16.09 -21.94 -1.49
C LEU A 262 -15.34 -23.09 -2.19
N GLY A 263 -14.52 -22.78 -3.20
CA GLY A 263 -13.69 -23.78 -3.90
C GLY A 263 -14.48 -24.68 -4.86
N GLU A 264 -15.64 -24.26 -5.36
CA GLU A 264 -16.32 -24.99 -6.44
C GLU A 264 -15.57 -24.79 -7.77
N PRO A 265 -15.23 -25.87 -8.51
CA PRO A 265 -14.53 -25.75 -9.78
C PRO A 265 -15.37 -24.96 -10.76
N HIS A 266 -14.73 -24.02 -11.48
CA HIS A 266 -15.35 -23.37 -12.63
C HIS A 266 -15.82 -24.44 -13.60
N GLY A 267 -17.13 -24.53 -13.80
CA GLY A 267 -17.71 -25.53 -14.67
C GLY A 267 -17.06 -25.47 -16.05
N THR A 268 -16.42 -26.54 -16.44
CA THR A 268 -16.11 -26.83 -17.83
C THR A 268 -17.44 -26.81 -18.57
N SER A 269 -17.70 -25.70 -19.28
CA SER A 269 -18.78 -25.63 -20.25
C SER A 269 -18.52 -26.71 -21.30
N ALA A 270 -19.41 -27.70 -21.33
CA ALA A 270 -19.44 -28.73 -22.36
C ALA A 270 -19.75 -28.12 -23.73
#